data_51936a06dec31cd3f6be9ddf4d350637
#
_entry.id   51936a06dec31cd3f6be9ddf4d350637
#
_cell.length_a   1.000
_cell.length_b   1.000
_cell.length_c   1.000
_cell.angle_alpha   90.00
_cell.angle_beta   90.00
_cell.angle_gamma   90.00
#
_symmetry.space_group_name_H-M   'P 1'
#
loop_
_entity.id
_entity.type
_entity.pdbx_description
1 polymer ?
#
loop_
_entity_poly.entity_id
_entity_poly.type
_entity_poly.pdbx_seq_one_letter_code
_entity_poly.pdbx_strand_id
1 'polypeptide(L)'
;MNILVIPTTDWIRHPVPNRLNFIFDTLAEEHEVYVLHFGLKRFSDLPERETKCQLLKASWMEAQDPSLYYILNFPHHIWKIRRIVKEKKIDVILSTNILPSFAANFSRTPIVFDYLDHLEESASIYYPGSALGEIVKYVVSFITKFNLRHAHSVITVTKELREYLLGVGVKDIAVIPNGVDTRVLRPLPMSEAKSSLGLEGTVLGYVGSLEHWVDLETVIEALPRLDATLLVVGPGLFTDYGDGIKRMAEDLGVAERVVYTGAVPYNELSRYISAMDIGLNPLKMMKKNEYAAGGKVFNYLACGRPVLSSRMISLERLLGDEIYYFDDVESFIAQVNSILSVEPATERFRSLAERYDWRAISKDYQKVLLEAAD
;
A
#
# COMPACT_ATOMS: atom_id res chain seq x y z
N MET A 1 -6.05 -25.47 -6.88
CA MET A 1 -5.56 -24.88 -8.15
C MET A 1 -4.12 -24.46 -8.03
N ASN A 2 -3.45 -24.31 -9.17
CA ASN A 2 -2.08 -23.84 -9.29
C ASN A 2 -2.08 -22.38 -9.73
N ILE A 3 -1.62 -21.48 -8.86
CA ILE A 3 -1.67 -20.03 -9.06
C ILE A 3 -0.26 -19.50 -9.30
N LEU A 4 -0.06 -18.69 -10.33
CA LEU A 4 1.18 -17.91 -10.50
C LEU A 4 0.93 -16.45 -10.13
N VAL A 5 1.68 -15.94 -9.15
CA VAL A 5 1.64 -14.54 -8.74
C VAL A 5 2.82 -13.78 -9.35
N ILE A 6 2.53 -12.65 -10.00
CA ILE A 6 3.51 -11.74 -10.58
C ILE A 6 3.44 -10.40 -9.81
N PRO A 7 4.27 -10.21 -8.78
CA PRO A 7 4.24 -9.02 -7.93
C PRO A 7 4.87 -7.79 -8.60
N THR A 8 4.69 -6.62 -8.00
CA THR A 8 5.32 -5.37 -8.46
C THR A 8 6.78 -5.23 -8.02
N THR A 9 7.21 -5.97 -6.98
CA THR A 9 8.51 -5.76 -6.34
C THR A 9 9.07 -7.08 -5.80
N ASP A 10 10.19 -7.01 -5.10
CA ASP A 10 10.79 -8.15 -4.40
C ASP A 10 9.82 -8.70 -3.34
N TRP A 11 9.49 -9.98 -3.46
CA TRP A 11 8.46 -10.62 -2.61
C TRP A 11 8.88 -10.74 -1.15
N ILE A 12 10.15 -11.03 -0.91
CA ILE A 12 10.65 -11.36 0.43
C ILE A 12 11.53 -10.27 1.05
N ARG A 13 12.17 -9.40 0.23
CA ARG A 13 13.08 -8.36 0.74
C ARG A 13 12.52 -6.95 0.72
N HIS A 14 11.34 -6.72 0.13
CA HIS A 14 10.73 -5.39 0.23
C HIS A 14 10.46 -5.05 1.71
N PRO A 15 10.86 -3.85 2.21
CA PRO A 15 10.81 -3.51 3.64
C PRO A 15 9.41 -3.58 4.25
N VAL A 16 8.38 -3.37 3.44
CA VAL A 16 6.98 -3.43 3.87
C VAL A 16 6.27 -4.56 3.15
N PRO A 17 5.60 -5.51 3.87
CA PRO A 17 4.75 -6.49 3.23
C PRO A 17 3.57 -5.78 2.54
N ASN A 18 3.28 -6.19 1.32
CA ASN A 18 2.12 -5.69 0.57
C ASN A 18 0.92 -6.63 0.73
N ARG A 19 -0.24 -6.20 0.24
CA ARG A 19 -1.48 -6.99 0.34
C ARG A 19 -1.36 -8.41 -0.22
N LEU A 20 -0.60 -8.60 -1.30
CA LEU A 20 -0.45 -9.91 -1.92
C LEU A 20 0.31 -10.89 -1.04
N ASN A 21 1.29 -10.43 -0.23
CA ASN A 21 1.98 -11.29 0.71
C ASN A 21 0.98 -11.94 1.69
N PHE A 22 0.09 -11.13 2.30
CA PHE A 22 -0.90 -11.63 3.25
C PHE A 22 -1.94 -12.55 2.61
N ILE A 23 -2.45 -12.14 1.43
CA ILE A 23 -3.48 -12.88 0.71
C ILE A 23 -2.92 -14.24 0.25
N PHE A 24 -1.78 -14.24 -0.41
CA PHE A 24 -1.25 -15.47 -1.00
C PHE A 24 -0.57 -16.41 -0.01
N ASP A 25 -0.02 -15.90 1.10
CA ASP A 25 0.39 -16.76 2.21
C ASP A 25 -0.81 -17.47 2.86
N THR A 26 -1.99 -16.83 2.87
CA THR A 26 -3.23 -17.48 3.31
C THR A 26 -3.72 -18.50 2.28
N LEU A 27 -3.76 -18.14 1.00
CA LEU A 27 -4.21 -19.05 -0.06
C LEU A 27 -3.27 -20.24 -0.28
N ALA A 28 -1.99 -20.11 0.05
CA ALA A 28 -1.01 -21.20 0.00
C ALA A 28 -1.28 -22.31 1.02
N GLU A 29 -2.22 -22.13 1.95
CA GLU A 29 -2.68 -23.19 2.85
C GLU A 29 -3.57 -24.22 2.13
N GLU A 30 -4.27 -23.81 1.06
CA GLU A 30 -5.23 -24.65 0.33
C GLU A 30 -4.88 -24.84 -1.16
N HIS A 31 -3.94 -24.03 -1.69
CA HIS A 31 -3.59 -24.00 -3.11
C HIS A 31 -2.08 -24.05 -3.32
N GLU A 32 -1.66 -24.51 -4.51
CA GLU A 32 -0.25 -24.43 -4.94
C GLU A 32 0.02 -23.02 -5.47
N VAL A 33 0.70 -22.19 -4.67
CA VAL A 33 1.01 -20.80 -5.03
C VAL A 33 2.48 -20.65 -5.40
N TYR A 34 2.72 -20.23 -6.61
CA TYR A 34 4.03 -19.93 -7.17
C TYR A 34 4.18 -18.42 -7.33
N VAL A 35 5.31 -17.86 -6.90
CA VAL A 35 5.59 -16.42 -7.04
C VAL A 35 6.75 -16.23 -8.01
N LEU A 36 6.56 -15.40 -9.03
CA LEU A 36 7.64 -14.96 -9.91
C LEU A 36 8.51 -13.97 -9.12
N HIS A 37 9.58 -14.49 -8.51
CA HIS A 37 10.41 -13.71 -7.58
C HIS A 37 11.40 -12.84 -8.33
N PHE A 38 11.25 -11.52 -8.16
CA PHE A 38 12.14 -10.48 -8.66
C PHE A 38 13.15 -10.11 -7.57
N GLY A 39 14.40 -10.60 -7.69
CA GLY A 39 15.50 -10.18 -6.81
C GLY A 39 15.98 -8.78 -7.23
N LEU A 40 15.48 -7.74 -6.58
CA LEU A 40 15.88 -6.37 -6.86
C LEU A 40 17.11 -5.98 -6.04
N LYS A 41 18.19 -5.56 -6.74
CA LYS A 41 19.47 -5.24 -6.10
C LYS A 41 19.38 -4.18 -5.00
N ARG A 42 18.45 -3.22 -5.13
CA ARG A 42 18.21 -2.19 -4.12
C ARG A 42 17.75 -2.72 -2.76
N PHE A 43 17.28 -3.96 -2.69
CA PHE A 43 16.82 -4.62 -1.45
C PHE A 43 17.72 -5.78 -1.02
N SER A 44 18.88 -6.00 -1.68
CA SER A 44 19.76 -7.14 -1.42
C SER A 44 20.25 -7.26 0.02
N ASP A 45 20.40 -6.12 0.70
CA ASP A 45 20.94 -6.04 2.06
C ASP A 45 19.87 -6.13 3.16
N LEU A 46 18.59 -6.23 2.74
CA LEU A 46 17.48 -6.35 3.69
C LEU A 46 17.20 -7.82 4.04
N PRO A 47 16.72 -8.07 5.27
CA PRO A 47 16.39 -9.42 5.71
C PRO A 47 15.25 -10.01 4.87
N GLU A 48 15.30 -11.31 4.64
CA GLU A 48 14.24 -12.05 3.97
C GLU A 48 13.08 -12.30 4.92
N ARG A 49 11.85 -12.09 4.39
CA ARG A 49 10.62 -12.46 5.07
C ARG A 49 10.24 -13.89 4.72
N GLU A 50 9.75 -14.63 5.69
CA GLU A 50 9.16 -15.93 5.48
C GLU A 50 7.89 -15.82 4.61
N THR A 51 7.67 -16.84 3.78
CA THR A 51 6.46 -16.96 2.95
C THR A 51 6.11 -18.44 2.77
N LYS A 52 4.82 -18.74 2.67
CA LYS A 52 4.31 -20.09 2.35
C LYS A 52 4.32 -20.39 0.86
N CYS A 53 4.51 -19.35 0.02
CA CYS A 53 4.51 -19.45 -1.42
C CYS A 53 5.83 -20.04 -1.95
N GLN A 54 5.77 -20.77 -3.06
CA GLN A 54 6.94 -21.28 -3.76
C GLN A 54 7.58 -20.21 -4.64
N LEU A 55 8.80 -19.78 -4.32
CA LEU A 55 9.51 -18.73 -5.05
C LEU A 55 10.19 -19.30 -6.30
N LEU A 56 9.93 -18.70 -7.46
CA LEU A 56 10.53 -19.04 -8.74
C LEU A 56 11.36 -17.85 -9.25
N LYS A 57 12.68 -17.97 -9.23
CA LYS A 57 13.58 -16.89 -9.66
C LYS A 57 13.26 -16.44 -11.09
N ALA A 58 13.02 -15.15 -11.26
CA ALA A 58 12.66 -14.52 -12.53
C ALA A 58 13.82 -13.78 -13.20
N SER A 59 14.83 -13.39 -12.42
CA SER A 59 15.93 -12.54 -12.91
C SER A 59 16.93 -13.35 -13.74
N TRP A 60 17.26 -12.81 -14.89
CA TRP A 60 18.42 -13.20 -15.69
C TRP A 60 19.55 -12.17 -15.55
N MET A 61 19.18 -10.88 -15.58
CA MET A 61 20.10 -9.76 -15.43
C MET A 61 19.73 -8.97 -14.18
N GLU A 62 20.73 -8.44 -13.48
CA GLU A 62 20.57 -7.55 -12.36
C GLU A 62 20.66 -6.10 -12.80
N ALA A 63 19.87 -5.22 -12.19
CA ALA A 63 19.94 -3.78 -12.39
C ALA A 63 19.59 -3.06 -11.08
N GLN A 64 20.20 -1.89 -10.86
CA GLN A 64 19.90 -1.03 -9.71
C GLN A 64 18.53 -0.38 -9.85
N ASP A 65 18.26 0.15 -11.04
CA ASP A 65 16.98 0.78 -11.38
C ASP A 65 15.92 -0.28 -11.69
N PRO A 66 14.75 -0.26 -11.04
CA PRO A 66 13.69 -1.24 -11.27
C PRO A 66 13.13 -1.21 -12.71
N SER A 67 13.05 -0.03 -13.33
CA SER A 67 12.54 0.09 -14.71
C SER A 67 13.49 -0.58 -15.70
N LEU A 68 14.77 -0.31 -15.54
CA LEU A 68 15.82 -0.95 -16.35
C LEU A 68 15.85 -2.47 -16.11
N TYR A 69 15.69 -2.91 -14.87
CA TYR A 69 15.56 -4.34 -14.53
C TYR A 69 14.44 -5.02 -15.32
N TYR A 70 13.24 -4.47 -15.34
CA TYR A 70 12.12 -5.05 -16.05
C TYR A 70 12.29 -5.02 -17.57
N ILE A 71 12.86 -3.95 -18.12
CA ILE A 71 13.12 -3.84 -19.56
C ILE A 71 14.16 -4.89 -20.01
N LEU A 72 15.29 -5.01 -19.31
CA LEU A 72 16.36 -5.96 -19.64
C LEU A 72 15.93 -7.42 -19.53
N ASN A 73 15.09 -7.73 -18.52
CA ASN A 73 14.61 -9.09 -18.31
C ASN A 73 13.33 -9.43 -19.11
N PHE A 74 12.76 -8.48 -19.86
CA PHE A 74 11.47 -8.69 -20.54
C PHE A 74 11.43 -9.92 -21.46
N PRO A 75 12.40 -10.15 -22.38
CA PRO A 75 12.41 -11.35 -23.22
C PRO A 75 12.54 -12.64 -22.39
N HIS A 76 13.31 -12.59 -21.32
CA HIS A 76 13.46 -13.71 -20.39
C HIS A 76 12.15 -13.98 -19.64
N HIS A 77 11.42 -12.93 -19.23
CA HIS A 77 10.13 -13.07 -18.55
C HIS A 77 9.10 -13.77 -19.44
N ILE A 78 9.03 -13.46 -20.74
CA ILE A 78 8.14 -14.16 -21.69
C ILE A 78 8.43 -15.67 -21.69
N TRP A 79 9.69 -16.03 -21.87
CA TRP A 79 10.11 -17.44 -21.89
C TRP A 79 9.87 -18.11 -20.54
N LYS A 80 10.26 -17.47 -19.44
CA LYS A 80 10.16 -18.02 -18.08
C LYS A 80 8.72 -18.25 -17.66
N ILE A 81 7.83 -17.28 -17.88
CA ILE A 81 6.40 -17.39 -17.55
C ILE A 81 5.77 -18.53 -18.35
N ARG A 82 6.00 -18.60 -19.66
CA ARG A 82 5.46 -19.71 -20.49
C ARG A 82 5.96 -21.06 -20.03
N ARG A 83 7.22 -21.15 -19.62
CA ARG A 83 7.80 -22.38 -19.09
C ARG A 83 7.15 -22.77 -17.77
N ILE A 84 7.03 -21.83 -16.82
CA ILE A 84 6.38 -22.06 -15.52
C ILE A 84 4.94 -22.52 -15.72
N VAL A 85 4.16 -21.83 -16.55
CA VAL A 85 2.77 -22.20 -16.85
C VAL A 85 2.67 -23.64 -17.29
N LYS A 86 3.55 -24.08 -18.20
CA LYS A 86 3.54 -25.47 -18.70
C LYS A 86 4.02 -26.49 -17.65
N GLU A 87 5.15 -26.21 -16.96
CA GLU A 87 5.77 -27.15 -16.02
C GLU A 87 4.96 -27.30 -14.73
N LYS A 88 4.36 -26.20 -14.25
CA LYS A 88 3.58 -26.16 -13.02
C LYS A 88 2.07 -26.30 -13.26
N LYS A 89 1.63 -26.45 -14.52
CA LYS A 89 0.22 -26.55 -14.91
C LYS A 89 -0.61 -25.43 -14.25
N ILE A 90 -0.17 -24.18 -14.45
CA ILE A 90 -0.82 -23.01 -13.86
C ILE A 90 -2.23 -22.85 -14.43
N ASP A 91 -3.21 -22.77 -13.53
CA ASP A 91 -4.62 -22.59 -13.86
C ASP A 91 -4.95 -21.11 -14.10
N VAL A 92 -4.38 -20.22 -13.26
CA VAL A 92 -4.61 -18.77 -13.31
C VAL A 92 -3.36 -17.99 -12.92
N ILE A 93 -3.18 -16.81 -13.53
CA ILE A 93 -2.12 -15.86 -13.18
C ILE A 93 -2.75 -14.65 -12.49
N LEU A 94 -2.29 -14.31 -11.29
CA LEU A 94 -2.54 -12.98 -10.71
C LEU A 94 -1.34 -12.08 -10.97
N SER A 95 -1.56 -10.88 -11.48
CA SER A 95 -0.48 -9.93 -11.73
C SER A 95 -0.84 -8.50 -11.31
N THR A 96 0.12 -7.81 -10.71
CA THR A 96 0.05 -6.38 -10.38
C THR A 96 1.11 -5.57 -11.14
N ASN A 97 1.95 -6.22 -11.92
CA ASN A 97 3.08 -5.61 -12.60
C ASN A 97 2.72 -5.19 -14.04
N ILE A 98 3.47 -4.27 -14.64
CA ILE A 98 3.18 -3.74 -15.97
C ILE A 98 3.82 -4.62 -17.04
N LEU A 99 5.15 -4.67 -17.13
CA LEU A 99 5.87 -5.41 -18.17
C LEU A 99 5.78 -6.93 -18.03
N PRO A 100 5.97 -7.53 -16.85
CA PRO A 100 5.76 -8.96 -16.68
C PRO A 100 4.32 -9.40 -16.93
N SER A 101 3.30 -8.56 -16.63
CA SER A 101 1.92 -8.84 -17.01
C SER A 101 1.72 -8.86 -18.51
N PHE A 102 2.32 -7.89 -19.21
CA PHE A 102 2.31 -7.89 -20.68
C PHE A 102 2.97 -9.15 -21.24
N ALA A 103 4.09 -9.60 -20.63
CA ALA A 103 4.73 -10.88 -20.98
C ALA A 103 3.82 -12.09 -20.71
N ALA A 104 3.00 -12.06 -19.65
CA ALA A 104 2.10 -13.15 -19.28
C ALA A 104 0.98 -13.36 -20.30
N ASN A 105 0.55 -12.31 -21.03
CA ASN A 105 -0.44 -12.46 -22.10
C ASN A 105 -0.01 -13.45 -23.22
N PHE A 106 1.29 -13.69 -23.37
CA PHE A 106 1.79 -14.69 -24.32
C PHE A 106 1.69 -16.14 -23.81
N SER A 107 1.25 -16.37 -22.58
CA SER A 107 1.08 -17.73 -22.01
C SER A 107 -0.24 -18.40 -22.37
N ARG A 108 -1.26 -17.64 -22.74
CA ARG A 108 -2.66 -18.05 -22.97
C ARG A 108 -3.38 -18.54 -21.70
N THR A 109 -2.80 -18.35 -20.52
CA THR A 109 -3.42 -18.64 -19.23
C THR A 109 -4.26 -17.44 -18.81
N PRO A 110 -5.45 -17.62 -18.22
CA PRO A 110 -6.26 -16.52 -17.71
C PRO A 110 -5.46 -15.64 -16.75
N ILE A 111 -5.60 -14.31 -16.89
CA ILE A 111 -4.92 -13.34 -16.05
C ILE A 111 -5.95 -12.54 -15.26
N VAL A 112 -5.83 -12.57 -13.95
CA VAL A 112 -6.50 -11.62 -13.04
C VAL A 112 -5.51 -10.48 -12.77
N PHE A 113 -5.88 -9.25 -13.13
CA PHE A 113 -5.02 -8.10 -12.93
C PHE A 113 -5.45 -7.31 -11.69
N ASP A 114 -4.56 -7.18 -10.69
CA ASP A 114 -4.84 -6.43 -9.46
C ASP A 114 -4.35 -4.99 -9.62
N TYR A 115 -5.28 -4.06 -9.87
CA TYR A 115 -5.03 -2.65 -10.17
C TYR A 115 -5.39 -1.78 -8.96
N LEU A 116 -4.37 -1.31 -8.24
CA LEU A 116 -4.50 -0.69 -6.91
C LEU A 116 -4.50 0.84 -6.93
N ASP A 117 -3.83 1.43 -7.91
CA ASP A 117 -3.72 2.88 -8.09
C ASP A 117 -3.42 3.23 -9.56
N HIS A 118 -3.25 4.52 -9.85
CA HIS A 118 -2.85 4.99 -11.17
C HIS A 118 -1.36 4.68 -11.46
N LEU A 119 -1.09 3.49 -12.00
CA LEU A 119 0.27 3.03 -12.30
C LEU A 119 1.02 3.97 -13.26
N GLU A 120 0.32 4.59 -14.21
CA GLU A 120 0.84 5.57 -15.15
C GLU A 120 1.31 6.87 -14.48
N GLU A 121 0.59 7.33 -13.47
CA GLU A 121 0.99 8.51 -12.69
C GLU A 121 2.16 8.17 -11.76
N SER A 122 2.15 6.98 -11.18
CA SER A 122 3.26 6.49 -10.34
C SER A 122 4.57 6.38 -11.12
N ALA A 123 4.54 5.94 -12.38
CA ALA A 123 5.73 5.82 -13.22
C ALA A 123 6.37 7.18 -13.56
N SER A 124 5.56 8.24 -13.73
CA SER A 124 6.05 9.57 -14.08
C SER A 124 6.72 10.33 -12.92
N ILE A 125 6.48 9.92 -11.68
CA ILE A 125 7.05 10.55 -10.47
C ILE A 125 8.60 10.53 -10.48
N TYR A 126 9.21 9.51 -11.09
CA TYR A 126 10.68 9.41 -11.17
C TYR A 126 11.32 10.35 -12.18
N TYR A 127 10.54 11.02 -13.04
CA TYR A 127 11.05 11.89 -14.12
C TYR A 127 10.27 13.23 -14.16
N PRO A 128 10.21 13.99 -13.08
CA PRO A 128 9.36 15.18 -12.98
C PRO A 128 9.74 16.23 -14.01
N GLY A 129 8.74 16.76 -14.75
CA GLY A 129 8.92 17.89 -15.67
C GLY A 129 9.79 17.63 -16.91
N SER A 130 10.14 16.38 -17.21
CA SER A 130 10.99 16.02 -18.35
C SER A 130 10.19 15.43 -19.52
N ALA A 131 10.62 15.70 -20.76
CA ALA A 131 10.05 15.07 -21.95
C ALA A 131 10.14 13.52 -21.90
N LEU A 132 11.19 12.99 -21.26
CA LEU A 132 11.32 11.55 -21.01
C LEU A 132 10.21 11.03 -20.10
N GLY A 133 9.84 11.79 -19.07
CA GLY A 133 8.73 11.45 -18.17
C GLY A 133 7.40 11.30 -18.91
N GLU A 134 7.11 12.20 -19.84
CA GLU A 134 5.89 12.12 -20.67
C GLU A 134 5.90 10.90 -21.60
N ILE A 135 7.05 10.56 -22.20
CA ILE A 135 7.19 9.35 -23.02
C ILE A 135 6.99 8.10 -22.17
N VAL A 136 7.62 8.03 -21.01
CA VAL A 136 7.48 6.89 -20.07
C VAL A 136 6.01 6.75 -19.66
N LYS A 137 5.36 7.84 -19.26
CA LYS A 137 3.95 7.86 -18.91
C LYS A 137 3.05 7.34 -20.04
N TYR A 138 3.29 7.79 -21.28
CA TYR A 138 2.53 7.34 -22.44
C TYR A 138 2.70 5.83 -22.69
N VAL A 139 3.95 5.33 -22.67
CA VAL A 139 4.24 3.90 -22.87
C VAL A 139 3.64 3.04 -21.76
N VAL A 140 3.81 3.46 -20.50
CA VAL A 140 3.23 2.77 -19.35
C VAL A 140 1.70 2.76 -19.43
N SER A 141 1.08 3.90 -19.77
CA SER A 141 -0.38 3.99 -19.96
C SER A 141 -0.88 3.05 -21.06
N PHE A 142 -0.17 2.99 -22.19
CA PHE A 142 -0.51 2.08 -23.29
C PHE A 142 -0.47 0.61 -22.85
N ILE A 143 0.64 0.19 -22.20
CA ILE A 143 0.82 -1.21 -21.74
C ILE A 143 -0.20 -1.54 -20.64
N THR A 144 -0.43 -0.63 -19.70
CA THR A 144 -1.41 -0.83 -18.61
C THR A 144 -2.82 -1.01 -19.18
N LYS A 145 -3.26 -0.14 -20.09
CA LYS A 145 -4.56 -0.28 -20.77
C LYS A 145 -4.66 -1.56 -21.57
N PHE A 146 -3.57 -2.00 -22.20
CA PHE A 146 -3.52 -3.28 -22.88
C PHE A 146 -3.73 -4.42 -21.87
N ASN A 147 -2.98 -4.48 -20.79
CA ASN A 147 -3.10 -5.50 -19.75
C ASN A 147 -4.52 -5.55 -19.17
N LEU A 148 -5.08 -4.39 -18.81
CA LEU A 148 -6.43 -4.26 -18.26
C LEU A 148 -7.51 -4.79 -19.20
N ARG A 149 -7.40 -4.51 -20.51
CA ARG A 149 -8.39 -4.94 -21.51
C ARG A 149 -8.28 -6.41 -21.89
N HIS A 150 -7.12 -7.04 -21.69
CA HIS A 150 -6.86 -8.44 -22.00
C HIS A 150 -6.86 -9.32 -20.75
N ALA A 151 -6.96 -8.75 -19.56
CA ALA A 151 -7.20 -9.52 -18.36
C ALA A 151 -8.56 -10.22 -18.42
N HIS A 152 -8.66 -11.43 -17.88
CA HIS A 152 -9.92 -12.13 -17.71
C HIS A 152 -10.84 -11.34 -16.79
N SER A 153 -10.31 -10.93 -15.63
CA SER A 153 -10.96 -10.02 -14.70
C SER A 153 -9.95 -9.08 -14.04
N VAL A 154 -10.44 -7.98 -13.49
CA VAL A 154 -9.62 -6.97 -12.79
C VAL A 154 -10.11 -6.84 -11.37
N ILE A 155 -9.17 -6.89 -10.41
CA ILE A 155 -9.45 -6.54 -9.02
C ILE A 155 -9.03 -5.10 -8.80
N THR A 156 -9.82 -4.32 -8.07
CA THR A 156 -9.48 -2.96 -7.65
C THR A 156 -9.93 -2.69 -6.22
N VAL A 157 -9.52 -1.56 -5.64
CA VAL A 157 -9.67 -1.30 -4.20
C VAL A 157 -10.84 -0.38 -3.85
N THR A 158 -11.35 0.41 -4.80
CA THR A 158 -12.42 1.40 -4.58
C THR A 158 -13.46 1.37 -5.70
N LYS A 159 -14.66 1.87 -5.41
CA LYS A 159 -15.72 2.02 -6.41
C LYS A 159 -15.37 3.08 -7.45
N GLU A 160 -14.66 4.13 -7.04
CA GLU A 160 -14.20 5.21 -7.91
C GLU A 160 -13.21 4.67 -8.95
N LEU A 161 -12.26 3.85 -8.51
CA LEU A 161 -11.30 3.22 -9.42
C LEU A 161 -11.99 2.22 -10.36
N ARG A 162 -13.05 1.53 -9.90
CA ARG A 162 -13.90 0.70 -10.76
C ARG A 162 -14.58 1.55 -11.84
N GLU A 163 -15.13 2.70 -11.50
CA GLU A 163 -15.77 3.61 -12.48
C GLU A 163 -14.75 4.09 -13.53
N TYR A 164 -13.53 4.45 -13.09
CA TYR A 164 -12.43 4.75 -14.01
C TYR A 164 -12.14 3.57 -14.96
N LEU A 165 -12.02 2.36 -14.43
CA LEU A 165 -11.72 1.14 -15.21
C LEU A 165 -12.83 0.80 -16.23
N LEU A 166 -14.10 1.02 -15.87
CA LEU A 166 -15.22 0.91 -16.81
C LEU A 166 -15.06 1.90 -17.97
N GLY A 167 -14.65 3.14 -17.69
CA GLY A 167 -14.33 4.16 -18.70
C GLY A 167 -13.17 3.77 -19.62
N VAL A 168 -12.21 2.97 -19.13
CA VAL A 168 -11.09 2.42 -19.93
C VAL A 168 -11.54 1.26 -20.81
N GLY A 169 -12.72 0.68 -20.56
CA GLY A 169 -13.30 -0.43 -21.30
C GLY A 169 -13.07 -1.83 -20.69
N VAL A 170 -12.69 -1.89 -19.41
CA VAL A 170 -12.67 -3.13 -18.64
C VAL A 170 -14.10 -3.56 -18.33
N LYS A 171 -14.40 -4.84 -18.47
CA LYS A 171 -15.79 -5.35 -18.34
C LYS A 171 -16.02 -6.06 -17.01
N ASP A 172 -15.08 -6.89 -16.60
CA ASP A 172 -15.18 -7.70 -15.39
C ASP A 172 -14.27 -7.13 -14.31
N ILE A 173 -14.88 -6.55 -13.26
CA ILE A 173 -14.16 -5.80 -12.21
C ILE A 173 -14.74 -6.15 -10.85
N ALA A 174 -13.91 -6.78 -10.02
CA ALA A 174 -14.17 -6.98 -8.59
C ALA A 174 -13.60 -5.82 -7.76
N VAL A 175 -14.38 -5.33 -6.80
CA VAL A 175 -13.90 -4.31 -5.84
C VAL A 175 -13.60 -5.00 -4.52
N ILE A 176 -12.31 -5.11 -4.20
CA ILE A 176 -11.81 -5.75 -2.98
C ILE A 176 -10.90 -4.77 -2.26
N PRO A 177 -11.33 -4.18 -1.14
CA PRO A 177 -10.59 -3.12 -0.45
C PRO A 177 -9.25 -3.62 0.11
N ASN A 178 -8.43 -2.67 0.58
CA ASN A 178 -7.27 -2.99 1.40
C ASN A 178 -7.69 -3.49 2.77
N GLY A 179 -6.79 -4.18 3.43
CA GLY A 179 -7.04 -4.77 4.74
C GLY A 179 -5.85 -4.69 5.68
N VAL A 180 -5.90 -5.49 6.73
CA VAL A 180 -4.91 -5.54 7.80
C VAL A 180 -4.78 -6.96 8.35
N ASP A 181 -3.61 -7.35 8.85
CA ASP A 181 -3.47 -8.58 9.65
C ASP A 181 -3.80 -8.26 11.11
N THR A 182 -5.03 -8.57 11.51
CA THR A 182 -5.51 -8.29 12.87
C THR A 182 -4.92 -9.21 13.95
N ARG A 183 -4.17 -10.24 13.58
CA ARG A 183 -3.42 -11.08 14.54
C ARG A 183 -2.10 -10.43 14.93
N VAL A 184 -1.46 -9.76 13.98
CA VAL A 184 -0.20 -9.03 14.18
C VAL A 184 -0.49 -7.64 14.75
N LEU A 185 -1.39 -6.88 14.10
CA LEU A 185 -1.76 -5.55 14.55
C LEU A 185 -2.96 -5.62 15.51
N ARG A 186 -2.70 -5.30 16.77
CA ARG A 186 -3.66 -5.37 17.86
C ARG A 186 -3.41 -4.27 18.88
N PRO A 187 -4.43 -3.87 19.65
CA PRO A 187 -4.23 -2.90 20.71
C PRO A 187 -3.25 -3.40 21.77
N LEU A 188 -2.37 -2.52 22.21
CA LEU A 188 -1.54 -2.68 23.41
C LEU A 188 -1.89 -1.56 24.40
N PRO A 189 -1.59 -1.74 25.72
CA PRO A 189 -1.80 -0.69 26.69
C PRO A 189 -1.06 0.59 26.29
N MET A 190 -1.80 1.71 26.11
CA MET A 190 -1.25 2.96 25.59
C MET A 190 -0.12 3.51 26.46
N SER A 191 -0.29 3.45 27.79
CA SER A 191 0.72 3.93 28.73
C SER A 191 2.05 3.19 28.61
N GLU A 192 1.99 1.86 28.45
CA GLU A 192 3.18 1.01 28.23
C GLU A 192 3.82 1.31 26.87
N ALA A 193 3.00 1.45 25.83
CA ALA A 193 3.47 1.78 24.50
C ALA A 193 4.17 3.15 24.46
N LYS A 194 3.57 4.20 25.04
CA LYS A 194 4.18 5.54 25.15
C LYS A 194 5.47 5.50 25.97
N SER A 195 5.45 4.88 27.14
CA SER A 195 6.65 4.76 28.01
C SER A 195 7.80 4.05 27.30
N SER A 196 7.51 2.97 26.57
CA SER A 196 8.54 2.21 25.82
C SER A 196 9.21 3.00 24.68
N LEU A 197 8.58 4.09 24.24
CA LEU A 197 9.06 4.98 23.19
C LEU A 197 9.54 6.33 23.72
N GLY A 198 9.49 6.55 25.05
CA GLY A 198 9.84 7.82 25.66
C GLY A 198 8.88 8.96 25.31
N LEU A 199 7.59 8.63 25.02
CA LEU A 199 6.57 9.58 24.62
C LEU A 199 5.65 9.89 25.80
N GLU A 200 5.25 11.15 25.92
CA GLU A 200 4.32 11.65 26.94
C GLU A 200 3.24 12.53 26.28
N GLY A 201 2.17 12.82 27.02
CA GLY A 201 1.09 13.69 26.54
C GLY A 201 0.35 13.14 25.31
N THR A 202 -0.16 14.05 24.51
CA THR A 202 -0.89 13.72 23.28
C THR A 202 0.07 13.36 22.15
N VAL A 203 -0.18 12.24 21.46
CA VAL A 203 0.63 11.76 20.34
C VAL A 203 -0.22 11.63 19.09
N LEU A 204 0.04 12.46 18.10
CA LEU A 204 -0.48 12.32 16.74
C LEU A 204 0.50 11.43 15.98
N GLY A 205 0.02 10.42 15.24
CA GLY A 205 0.92 9.46 14.62
C GLY A 205 0.71 9.25 13.13
N TYR A 206 1.80 9.25 12.38
CA TYR A 206 1.82 8.90 10.96
C TYR A 206 2.64 7.62 10.74
N VAL A 207 2.07 6.65 10.03
CA VAL A 207 2.76 5.43 9.58
C VAL A 207 2.81 5.39 8.06
N GLY A 208 4.00 5.33 7.49
CA GLY A 208 4.18 5.21 6.04
C GLY A 208 5.47 5.86 5.54
N SER A 209 5.70 5.76 4.23
CA SER A 209 6.82 6.46 3.58
C SER A 209 6.58 7.96 3.54
N LEU A 210 7.68 8.72 3.65
CA LEU A 210 7.70 10.18 3.55
C LEU A 210 7.91 10.58 2.09
N GLU A 211 6.81 10.91 1.40
CA GLU A 211 6.80 11.13 -0.04
C GLU A 211 5.95 12.36 -0.43
N HIS A 212 6.20 12.94 -1.58
CA HIS A 212 5.55 14.19 -2.04
C HIS A 212 4.02 14.14 -2.14
N TRP A 213 3.40 12.98 -2.15
CA TRP A 213 1.95 12.83 -2.14
C TRP A 213 1.32 12.80 -0.74
N VAL A 214 2.15 12.84 0.30
CA VAL A 214 1.73 12.97 1.70
C VAL A 214 1.62 14.45 2.05
N ASP A 215 0.69 14.81 2.91
CA ASP A 215 0.44 16.18 3.38
C ASP A 215 0.78 16.32 4.87
N LEU A 216 2.04 16.06 5.21
CA LEU A 216 2.51 16.35 6.57
C LEU A 216 2.72 17.84 6.80
N GLU A 217 2.76 18.66 5.76
CA GLU A 217 2.83 20.12 5.87
C GLU A 217 1.66 20.66 6.70
N THR A 218 0.42 20.26 6.37
CA THR A 218 -0.78 20.65 7.15
C THR A 218 -0.66 20.25 8.62
N VAL A 219 -0.10 19.07 8.91
CA VAL A 219 0.09 18.60 10.28
C VAL A 219 1.14 19.43 11.02
N ILE A 220 2.29 19.72 10.38
CA ILE A 220 3.37 20.53 10.96
C ILE A 220 2.90 21.97 11.20
N GLU A 221 2.14 22.57 10.27
CA GLU A 221 1.55 23.91 10.44
C GLU A 221 0.58 24.00 11.62
N ALA A 222 -0.11 22.90 11.93
CA ALA A 222 -1.04 22.84 13.06
C ALA A 222 -0.33 22.71 14.43
N LEU A 223 0.86 22.09 14.49
CA LEU A 223 1.54 21.77 15.75
C LEU A 223 1.79 22.97 16.68
N PRO A 224 2.14 24.20 16.22
CA PRO A 224 2.30 25.34 17.10
C PRO A 224 1.05 25.66 17.94
N ARG A 225 -0.12 25.27 17.46
CA ARG A 225 -1.44 25.54 18.06
C ARG A 225 -2.02 24.34 18.83
N LEU A 226 -1.30 23.22 18.85
CA LEU A 226 -1.69 21.98 19.53
C LEU A 226 -0.65 21.63 20.61
N ASP A 227 -1.11 21.13 21.75
CA ASP A 227 -0.22 20.52 22.74
C ASP A 227 -0.08 19.01 22.42
N ALA A 228 0.75 18.72 21.42
CA ALA A 228 0.90 17.36 20.90
C ALA A 228 2.30 17.12 20.32
N THR A 229 2.72 15.86 20.37
CA THR A 229 3.91 15.33 19.68
C THR A 229 3.49 14.63 18.41
N LEU A 230 4.20 14.83 17.30
CA LEU A 230 4.02 14.06 16.06
C LEU A 230 5.00 12.90 16.01
N LEU A 231 4.50 11.69 16.02
CA LEU A 231 5.28 10.46 15.83
C LEU A 231 5.23 10.03 14.37
N VAL A 232 6.37 10.07 13.68
CA VAL A 232 6.52 9.67 12.26
C VAL A 232 7.21 8.32 12.18
N VAL A 233 6.47 7.30 11.77
CA VAL A 233 6.95 5.91 11.67
C VAL A 233 7.11 5.53 10.20
N GLY A 234 8.32 5.44 9.73
CA GLY A 234 8.67 5.09 8.35
C GLY A 234 9.76 6.00 7.77
N PRO A 235 10.46 5.51 6.74
CA PRO A 235 11.52 6.27 6.06
C PRO A 235 10.97 7.06 4.86
N GLY A 236 11.75 8.01 4.34
CA GLY A 236 11.68 8.41 2.93
C GLY A 236 12.26 7.30 2.07
N LEU A 237 11.55 6.85 1.05
CA LEU A 237 11.99 5.75 0.18
C LEU A 237 12.40 6.23 -1.20
N PHE A 238 11.72 7.24 -1.74
CA PHE A 238 11.84 7.61 -3.15
C PHE A 238 12.17 9.08 -3.37
N THR A 239 11.88 9.95 -2.40
CA THR A 239 12.01 11.41 -2.52
C THR A 239 12.71 12.02 -1.32
N ASP A 240 13.10 13.30 -1.43
CA ASP A 240 13.69 14.13 -0.37
C ASP A 240 12.63 14.84 0.51
N TYR A 241 11.38 14.46 0.36
CA TYR A 241 10.25 15.08 1.07
C TYR A 241 10.44 15.14 2.59
N GLY A 242 10.99 14.06 3.18
CA GLY A 242 11.26 14.02 4.62
C GLY A 242 12.19 15.12 5.11
N ASP A 243 13.18 15.50 4.29
CA ASP A 243 14.11 16.60 4.66
C ASP A 243 13.43 17.96 4.55
N GLY A 244 12.48 18.13 3.64
CA GLY A 244 11.63 19.33 3.57
C GLY A 244 10.78 19.49 4.82
N ILE A 245 10.13 18.42 5.28
CA ILE A 245 9.30 18.40 6.48
C ILE A 245 10.11 18.69 7.75
N LYS A 246 11.34 18.18 7.87
CA LYS A 246 12.23 18.50 9.01
C LYS A 246 12.56 20.00 9.06
N ARG A 247 12.99 20.57 7.92
CA ARG A 247 13.26 22.01 7.83
C ARG A 247 12.05 22.85 8.20
N MET A 248 10.87 22.48 7.72
CA MET A 248 9.63 23.19 8.04
C MET A 248 9.33 23.14 9.56
N ALA A 249 9.57 22.00 10.21
CA ALA A 249 9.41 21.87 11.66
C ALA A 249 10.41 22.74 12.44
N GLU A 250 11.64 22.89 11.94
CA GLU A 250 12.67 23.80 12.50
C GLU A 250 12.22 25.27 12.35
N ASP A 251 11.79 25.67 11.16
CA ASP A 251 11.36 27.03 10.86
C ASP A 251 10.15 27.46 11.71
N LEU A 252 9.26 26.53 12.03
CA LEU A 252 8.09 26.77 12.90
C LEU A 252 8.36 26.56 14.40
N GLY A 253 9.60 26.23 14.78
CA GLY A 253 10.01 26.03 16.18
C GLY A 253 9.37 24.83 16.86
N VAL A 254 8.96 23.80 16.10
CA VAL A 254 8.31 22.58 16.60
C VAL A 254 9.14 21.31 16.43
N ALA A 255 10.38 21.42 15.98
CA ALA A 255 11.24 20.27 15.67
C ALA A 255 11.37 19.28 16.83
N GLU A 256 11.49 19.76 18.08
CA GLU A 256 11.59 18.94 19.30
C GLU A 256 10.31 18.12 19.59
N ARG A 257 9.19 18.46 18.95
CA ARG A 257 7.93 17.76 19.07
C ARG A 257 7.63 16.82 17.89
N VAL A 258 8.63 16.60 17.01
CA VAL A 258 8.50 15.65 15.89
C VAL A 258 9.51 14.52 16.05
N VAL A 259 9.02 13.34 16.32
CA VAL A 259 9.82 12.14 16.55
C VAL A 259 9.83 11.25 15.30
N TYR A 260 11.00 11.06 14.71
CA TYR A 260 11.18 10.20 13.53
C TYR A 260 11.81 8.87 13.95
N THR A 261 11.15 7.75 13.64
CA THR A 261 11.67 6.42 13.97
C THR A 261 12.48 5.79 12.84
N GLY A 262 12.30 6.27 11.60
CA GLY A 262 12.72 5.53 10.41
C GLY A 262 11.89 4.25 10.20
N ALA A 263 12.45 3.29 9.46
CA ALA A 263 11.80 2.02 9.21
C ALA A 263 11.70 1.17 10.47
N VAL A 264 10.52 0.60 10.73
CA VAL A 264 10.29 -0.35 11.83
C VAL A 264 9.73 -1.66 11.26
N PRO A 265 10.05 -2.83 11.87
CA PRO A 265 9.48 -4.10 11.46
C PRO A 265 7.96 -4.11 11.60
N TYR A 266 7.26 -4.76 10.64
CA TYR A 266 5.79 -4.80 10.63
C TYR A 266 5.19 -5.40 11.91
N ASN A 267 5.81 -6.41 12.49
CA ASN A 267 5.38 -7.04 13.74
C ASN A 267 5.55 -6.16 14.98
N GLU A 268 6.33 -5.08 14.90
CA GLU A 268 6.49 -4.10 15.97
C GLU A 268 5.52 -2.91 15.85
N LEU A 269 4.84 -2.74 14.72
CA LEU A 269 3.96 -1.59 14.47
C LEU A 269 2.86 -1.43 15.52
N SER A 270 2.37 -2.52 16.12
CA SER A 270 1.38 -2.45 17.21
C SER A 270 1.82 -1.55 18.35
N ARG A 271 3.12 -1.61 18.73
CA ARG A 271 3.69 -0.77 19.80
C ARG A 271 3.64 0.71 19.43
N TYR A 272 4.07 1.03 18.22
CA TYR A 272 4.08 2.43 17.75
C TYR A 272 2.67 2.98 17.59
N ILE A 273 1.77 2.23 16.95
CA ILE A 273 0.40 2.67 16.72
C ILE A 273 -0.37 2.77 18.05
N SER A 274 -0.15 1.84 18.99
CA SER A 274 -0.81 1.90 20.30
C SER A 274 -0.37 3.08 21.16
N ALA A 275 0.81 3.67 20.89
CA ALA A 275 1.25 4.90 21.53
C ALA A 275 0.56 6.17 20.99
N MET A 276 -0.11 6.09 19.85
CA MET A 276 -0.80 7.23 19.23
C MET A 276 -2.18 7.44 19.85
N ASP A 277 -2.54 8.67 20.13
CA ASP A 277 -3.91 9.05 20.46
C ASP A 277 -4.78 9.12 19.19
N ILE A 278 -4.19 9.60 18.07
CA ILE A 278 -4.84 9.70 16.78
C ILE A 278 -3.88 9.20 15.67
N GLY A 279 -4.34 8.25 14.85
CA GLY A 279 -3.63 7.85 13.64
C GLY A 279 -3.95 8.76 12.46
N LEU A 280 -2.94 9.23 11.75
CA LEU A 280 -3.08 10.22 10.69
C LEU A 280 -2.95 9.60 9.30
N ASN A 281 -3.84 9.97 8.38
CA ASN A 281 -3.77 9.66 6.96
C ASN A 281 -3.81 10.96 6.12
N PRO A 282 -2.77 11.82 6.22
CA PRO A 282 -2.71 13.07 5.50
C PRO A 282 -2.22 12.82 4.07
N LEU A 283 -3.08 13.02 3.09
CA LEU A 283 -2.78 12.87 1.66
C LEU A 283 -3.10 14.16 0.92
N LYS A 284 -2.20 14.59 0.02
CA LYS A 284 -2.45 15.73 -0.85
C LYS A 284 -3.54 15.42 -1.87
N MET A 285 -4.38 16.42 -2.15
CA MET A 285 -5.40 16.34 -3.20
C MET A 285 -4.73 16.41 -4.57
N MET A 286 -4.32 15.26 -5.08
CA MET A 286 -3.65 15.12 -6.37
C MET A 286 -4.13 13.85 -7.08
N LYS A 287 -3.97 13.81 -8.41
CA LYS A 287 -4.50 12.73 -9.26
C LYS A 287 -4.07 11.33 -8.82
N LYS A 288 -2.84 11.16 -8.35
CA LYS A 288 -2.36 9.89 -7.80
C LYS A 288 -3.19 9.42 -6.59
N ASN A 289 -3.61 10.35 -5.73
CA ASN A 289 -4.34 10.04 -4.51
C ASN A 289 -5.86 10.03 -4.69
N GLU A 290 -6.36 10.46 -5.85
CA GLU A 290 -7.79 10.67 -6.10
C GLU A 290 -8.66 9.46 -5.72
N TYR A 291 -8.13 8.26 -5.94
CA TYR A 291 -8.83 7.01 -5.64
C TYR A 291 -8.12 6.16 -4.56
N ALA A 292 -7.22 6.77 -3.81
CA ALA A 292 -6.44 6.06 -2.80
C ALA A 292 -7.32 5.49 -1.68
N ALA A 293 -7.09 4.23 -1.34
CA ALA A 293 -7.78 3.54 -0.25
C ALA A 293 -6.86 3.25 0.94
N GLY A 294 -6.09 4.21 1.35
CA GLY A 294 -5.11 4.24 2.44
C GLY A 294 -5.00 3.01 3.35
N GLY A 295 -4.17 2.04 3.01
CA GLY A 295 -4.01 0.80 3.80
C GLY A 295 -3.65 1.05 5.28
N LYS A 296 -2.95 2.17 5.59
CA LYS A 296 -2.58 2.54 6.96
C LYS A 296 -3.79 2.82 7.86
N VAL A 297 -4.92 3.25 7.29
CA VAL A 297 -6.17 3.47 8.03
C VAL A 297 -6.57 2.21 8.79
N PHE A 298 -6.53 1.06 8.12
CA PHE A 298 -6.89 -0.22 8.74
C PHE A 298 -5.87 -0.65 9.81
N ASN A 299 -4.59 -0.27 9.68
CA ASN A 299 -3.58 -0.54 10.70
C ASN A 299 -3.89 0.22 12.01
N TYR A 300 -4.29 1.49 11.92
CA TYR A 300 -4.69 2.27 13.08
C TYR A 300 -5.94 1.69 13.73
N LEU A 301 -6.98 1.41 12.93
CA LEU A 301 -8.22 0.80 13.40
C LEU A 301 -7.95 -0.55 14.08
N ALA A 302 -7.06 -1.39 13.53
CA ALA A 302 -6.70 -2.68 14.13
C ALA A 302 -6.06 -2.54 15.51
N CYS A 303 -5.34 -1.45 15.76
CA CYS A 303 -4.79 -1.11 17.07
C CYS A 303 -5.77 -0.29 17.94
N GLY A 304 -7.04 -0.18 17.53
CA GLY A 304 -8.08 0.51 18.30
C GLY A 304 -7.90 2.03 18.36
N ARG A 305 -7.25 2.64 17.34
CA ARG A 305 -7.01 4.09 17.32
C ARG A 305 -7.98 4.80 16.38
N PRO A 306 -8.51 5.98 16.79
CA PRO A 306 -9.25 6.85 15.89
C PRO A 306 -8.34 7.29 14.73
N VAL A 307 -8.95 7.47 13.57
CA VAL A 307 -8.22 7.89 12.35
C VAL A 307 -8.71 9.25 11.92
N LEU A 308 -7.77 10.18 11.68
CA LEU A 308 -8.01 11.48 11.06
C LEU A 308 -7.35 11.51 9.68
N SER A 309 -8.15 11.64 8.63
CA SER A 309 -7.72 11.57 7.23
C SER A 309 -8.01 12.86 6.47
N SER A 310 -7.17 13.20 5.51
CA SER A 310 -7.61 14.12 4.44
C SER A 310 -8.90 13.57 3.84
N ARG A 311 -9.84 14.47 3.45
CA ARG A 311 -11.15 14.08 2.92
C ARG A 311 -11.02 13.49 1.50
N MET A 312 -10.68 12.20 1.46
CA MET A 312 -10.60 11.44 0.21
C MET A 312 -11.97 10.81 -0.08
N ILE A 313 -12.55 11.11 -1.25
CA ILE A 313 -13.89 10.63 -1.63
C ILE A 313 -14.02 9.09 -1.54
N SER A 314 -12.97 8.37 -1.87
CA SER A 314 -12.91 6.90 -1.78
C SER A 314 -13.00 6.39 -0.34
N LEU A 315 -12.33 7.05 0.61
CA LEU A 315 -12.40 6.69 2.03
C LEU A 315 -13.73 7.12 2.65
N GLU A 316 -14.23 8.30 2.31
CA GLU A 316 -15.53 8.78 2.78
C GLU A 316 -16.66 7.85 2.34
N ARG A 317 -16.64 7.36 1.10
CA ARG A 317 -17.62 6.36 0.62
C ARG A 317 -17.44 4.97 1.22
N LEU A 318 -16.21 4.59 1.58
CA LEU A 318 -15.91 3.27 2.14
C LEU A 318 -16.22 3.19 3.64
N LEU A 319 -15.83 4.23 4.40
CA LEU A 319 -15.85 4.23 5.86
C LEU A 319 -16.85 5.25 6.45
N GLY A 320 -17.30 6.24 5.68
CA GLY A 320 -18.27 7.24 6.17
C GLY A 320 -17.81 7.88 7.48
N ASP A 321 -18.74 7.96 8.43
CA ASP A 321 -18.51 8.54 9.77
C ASP A 321 -17.78 7.60 10.76
N GLU A 322 -17.25 6.47 10.28
CA GLU A 322 -16.46 5.57 11.12
C GLU A 322 -15.05 6.11 11.40
N ILE A 323 -14.58 7.09 10.60
CA ILE A 323 -13.34 7.84 10.78
C ILE A 323 -13.59 9.33 10.67
N TYR A 324 -12.60 10.14 11.01
CA TYR A 324 -12.67 11.60 10.99
C TYR A 324 -11.95 12.17 9.76
N TYR A 325 -12.39 13.34 9.29
CA TYR A 325 -11.85 13.97 8.09
C TYR A 325 -11.48 15.43 8.33
N PHE A 326 -10.46 15.90 7.61
CA PHE A 326 -10.08 17.31 7.56
C PHE A 326 -9.84 17.74 6.11
N ASP A 327 -9.94 19.04 5.86
CA ASP A 327 -9.78 19.64 4.55
C ASP A 327 -8.62 20.67 4.52
N ASP A 328 -8.29 21.25 5.67
CA ASP A 328 -7.26 22.28 5.88
C ASP A 328 -6.73 22.26 7.33
N VAL A 329 -5.79 23.17 7.63
CA VAL A 329 -5.19 23.30 8.98
C VAL A 329 -6.22 23.60 10.06
N GLU A 330 -7.22 24.46 9.77
CA GLU A 330 -8.23 24.85 10.76
C GLU A 330 -9.15 23.66 11.11
N SER A 331 -9.65 22.98 10.09
CA SER A 331 -10.47 21.78 10.29
C SER A 331 -9.65 20.63 10.92
N PHE A 332 -8.35 20.50 10.60
CA PHE A 332 -7.46 19.54 11.24
C PHE A 332 -7.39 19.78 12.76
N ILE A 333 -7.09 21.04 13.19
CA ILE A 333 -7.04 21.41 14.60
C ILE A 333 -8.38 21.18 15.30
N ALA A 334 -9.47 21.57 14.66
CA ALA A 334 -10.82 21.36 15.22
C ALA A 334 -11.12 19.89 15.44
N GLN A 335 -10.79 19.03 14.47
CA GLN A 335 -10.99 17.59 14.57
C GLN A 335 -10.09 16.95 15.62
N VAL A 336 -8.81 17.32 15.71
CA VAL A 336 -7.90 16.83 16.78
C VAL A 336 -8.51 17.11 18.15
N ASN A 337 -8.93 18.35 18.41
CA ASN A 337 -9.52 18.73 19.69
C ASN A 337 -10.84 17.98 19.96
N SER A 338 -11.67 17.80 18.94
CA SER A 338 -12.92 17.04 19.04
C SER A 338 -12.68 15.58 19.40
N ILE A 339 -11.74 14.91 18.71
CA ILE A 339 -11.40 13.51 18.97
C ILE A 339 -10.84 13.33 20.38
N LEU A 340 -9.96 14.23 20.84
CA LEU A 340 -9.36 14.17 22.16
C LEU A 340 -10.33 14.50 23.31
N SER A 341 -11.47 15.12 23.00
CA SER A 341 -12.50 15.46 24.01
C SER A 341 -13.39 14.28 24.41
N VAL A 342 -13.30 13.15 23.71
CA VAL A 342 -14.11 11.96 23.96
C VAL A 342 -13.24 10.75 24.31
N GLU A 343 -13.77 9.84 25.11
CA GLU A 343 -13.08 8.58 25.43
C GLU A 343 -12.86 7.74 24.16
N PRO A 344 -11.66 7.16 23.96
CA PRO A 344 -11.37 6.35 22.79
C PRO A 344 -12.26 5.10 22.70
N ALA A 345 -12.99 4.95 21.60
CA ALA A 345 -13.82 3.78 21.34
C ALA A 345 -13.00 2.60 20.75
N THR A 346 -11.97 2.16 21.49
CA THR A 346 -10.99 1.16 21.04
C THR A 346 -11.62 -0.09 20.43
N GLU A 347 -12.63 -0.68 21.12
CA GLU A 347 -13.30 -1.90 20.65
C GLU A 347 -14.12 -1.66 19.38
N ARG A 348 -14.74 -0.48 19.21
CA ARG A 348 -15.43 -0.11 17.96
C ARG A 348 -14.47 -0.09 16.78
N PHE A 349 -13.33 0.58 16.92
CA PHE A 349 -12.33 0.67 15.86
C PHE A 349 -11.73 -0.70 15.55
N ARG A 350 -11.46 -1.50 16.56
CA ARG A 350 -10.98 -2.87 16.40
C ARG A 350 -11.97 -3.74 15.62
N SER A 351 -13.25 -3.73 16.02
CA SER A 351 -14.32 -4.49 15.35
C SER A 351 -14.51 -4.03 13.89
N LEU A 352 -14.31 -2.74 13.62
CA LEU A 352 -14.32 -2.22 12.26
C LEU A 352 -13.17 -2.81 11.44
N ALA A 353 -11.94 -2.85 11.98
CA ALA A 353 -10.78 -3.42 11.30
C ALA A 353 -10.92 -4.92 11.01
N GLU A 354 -11.59 -5.68 11.89
CA GLU A 354 -11.80 -7.13 11.71
C GLU A 354 -12.63 -7.46 10.46
N ARG A 355 -13.50 -6.55 10.02
CA ARG A 355 -14.22 -6.68 8.73
C ARG A 355 -13.29 -6.63 7.51
N TYR A 356 -12.09 -6.05 7.69
CA TYR A 356 -11.06 -5.90 6.67
C TYR A 356 -9.82 -6.77 6.96
N ASP A 357 -9.98 -7.87 7.72
CA ASP A 357 -8.88 -8.81 7.94
C ASP A 357 -8.48 -9.51 6.65
N TRP A 358 -7.16 -9.64 6.40
CA TRP A 358 -6.66 -10.25 5.17
C TRP A 358 -7.17 -11.68 4.93
N ARG A 359 -7.52 -12.43 5.97
CA ARG A 359 -8.10 -13.77 5.84
C ARG A 359 -9.54 -13.74 5.30
N ALA A 360 -10.30 -12.71 5.62
CA ALA A 360 -11.62 -12.51 5.02
C ALA A 360 -11.47 -12.08 3.55
N ILE A 361 -10.59 -11.12 3.29
CA ILE A 361 -10.28 -10.59 1.96
C ILE A 361 -9.70 -11.67 1.03
N SER A 362 -8.88 -12.59 1.55
CA SER A 362 -8.33 -13.68 0.72
C SER A 362 -9.39 -14.61 0.15
N LYS A 363 -10.55 -14.75 0.82
CA LYS A 363 -11.69 -15.52 0.26
C LYS A 363 -12.31 -14.84 -0.96
N ASP A 364 -12.39 -13.51 -0.96
CA ASP A 364 -12.88 -12.75 -2.11
C ASP A 364 -11.91 -12.89 -3.31
N TYR A 365 -10.59 -12.87 -3.03
CA TYR A 365 -9.58 -13.16 -4.05
C TYR A 365 -9.71 -14.58 -4.59
N GLN A 366 -9.87 -15.57 -3.71
CA GLN A 366 -10.04 -16.97 -4.08
C GLN A 366 -11.23 -17.15 -5.02
N LYS A 367 -12.36 -16.48 -4.74
CA LYS A 367 -13.54 -16.52 -5.60
C LYS A 367 -13.24 -16.01 -6.99
N VAL A 368 -12.63 -14.83 -7.13
CA VAL A 368 -12.27 -14.25 -8.45
C VAL A 368 -11.28 -15.14 -9.20
N LEU A 369 -10.31 -15.75 -8.50
CA LEU A 369 -9.33 -16.64 -9.12
C LEU A 369 -9.95 -17.95 -9.59
N LEU A 370 -10.91 -18.51 -8.85
CA LEU A 370 -11.65 -19.71 -9.25
C LEU A 370 -12.50 -19.44 -10.49
N GLU A 371 -13.27 -18.33 -10.49
CA GLU A 371 -14.09 -17.91 -11.63
C GLU A 371 -13.25 -17.67 -12.91
N ALA A 372 -11.98 -17.26 -12.75
CA ALA A 372 -11.09 -17.07 -13.89
C ALA A 372 -10.44 -18.39 -14.38
N ALA A 373 -10.31 -19.40 -13.52
CA ALA A 373 -9.68 -20.68 -13.83
C ALA A 373 -10.64 -21.67 -14.53
N ASP A 374 -11.97 -21.49 -14.33
CA ASP A 374 -13.04 -22.27 -14.97
C ASP A 374 -13.25 -21.85 -16.43
#